data_bd8ad32d744ce0e2af77e1372a2d57f8
#
_entry.id   bd8ad32d744ce0e2af77e1372a2d57f8
#
_cell.length_a   1.000
_cell.length_b   1.000
_cell.length_c   1.000
_cell.angle_alpha   90.00
_cell.angle_beta   90.00
_cell.angle_gamma   90.00
#
_symmetry.space_group_name_H-M   'P 1'
#
loop_
_entity.id
_entity.type
_entity.pdbx_description
1 polymer ?
#
loop_
_entity_poly.entity_id
_entity_poly.type
_entity_poly.pdbx_seq_one_letter_code
_entity_poly.pdbx_strand_id
1 'polypeptide(L)'
;MKKILKNLKIGSFIGIYIFEEEIFSIGKILNISKDYLYLENYDINGEIIGIKIFLINSIRRIILSSKYINRLKEKNKDKGNIKINDFKSFNTFFSLIIKNKITILVKMVDGSSEASYLFSKKNNIFHFNFLNDSFEVNSDEVIYEDYIEEIQILSKIDIILEKKINKLKRIKMYNGKFYNGKVFYQDK
;
A
#
# COMPACT_ATOMS: atom_id res chain seq x y z
N MET A 1 -15.52 -14.66 -3.62
CA MET A 1 -14.55 -13.95 -2.78
C MET A 1 -15.21 -13.26 -1.57
N LYS A 2 -16.16 -12.36 -1.73
CA LYS A 2 -16.84 -11.61 -0.62
C LYS A 2 -17.35 -12.49 0.53
N LYS A 3 -17.88 -13.71 0.24
CA LYS A 3 -18.36 -14.63 1.27
C LYS A 3 -17.24 -15.21 2.13
N ILE A 4 -16.05 -15.46 1.53
CA ILE A 4 -14.86 -15.96 2.25
C ILE A 4 -14.31 -14.87 3.16
N LEU A 5 -14.20 -13.65 2.64
CA LEU A 5 -13.64 -12.52 3.38
C LEU A 5 -14.46 -12.18 4.63
N LYS A 6 -15.80 -12.31 4.58
CA LYS A 6 -16.66 -12.08 5.75
C LYS A 6 -16.37 -13.00 6.94
N ASN A 7 -15.79 -14.18 6.69
CA ASN A 7 -15.45 -15.15 7.74
C ASN A 7 -14.01 -14.94 8.29
N LEU A 8 -13.23 -14.04 7.71
CA LEU A 8 -11.89 -13.76 8.17
C LEU A 8 -11.94 -12.80 9.36
N LYS A 9 -11.05 -13.07 10.34
CA LYS A 9 -10.92 -12.23 11.53
C LYS A 9 -9.85 -11.16 11.32
N ILE A 10 -10.13 -9.94 11.78
CA ILE A 10 -9.10 -8.90 11.93
C ILE A 10 -7.96 -9.47 12.79
N GLY A 11 -6.72 -9.17 12.41
CA GLY A 11 -5.52 -9.73 13.04
C GLY A 11 -5.06 -11.07 12.48
N SER A 12 -5.86 -11.73 11.62
CA SER A 12 -5.41 -12.96 10.94
C SER A 12 -4.34 -12.66 9.88
N PHE A 13 -3.33 -13.54 9.80
CA PHE A 13 -2.34 -13.53 8.70
C PHE A 13 -2.87 -14.31 7.52
N ILE A 14 -2.77 -13.71 6.34
CA ILE A 14 -3.19 -14.30 5.06
C ILE A 14 -2.20 -13.95 3.96
N GLY A 15 -2.24 -14.72 2.88
CA GLY A 15 -1.60 -14.35 1.61
C GLY A 15 -2.66 -13.99 0.58
N ILE A 16 -2.39 -12.98 -0.24
CA ILE A 16 -3.28 -12.44 -1.28
C ILE A 16 -2.59 -12.53 -2.63
N TYR A 17 -3.26 -13.12 -3.61
CA TYR A 17 -2.93 -12.97 -5.02
C TYR A 17 -3.96 -12.06 -5.68
N ILE A 18 -3.50 -11.06 -6.40
CA ILE A 18 -4.31 -10.26 -7.31
C ILE A 18 -4.11 -10.73 -8.75
N PHE A 19 -4.72 -10.06 -9.70
CA PHE A 19 -4.67 -10.43 -11.11
C PHE A 19 -3.22 -10.56 -11.60
N GLU A 20 -2.90 -11.67 -12.29
CA GLU A 20 -1.61 -11.92 -12.98
C GLU A 20 -0.33 -11.92 -12.14
N GLU A 21 -0.40 -11.84 -10.82
CA GLU A 21 0.81 -11.92 -9.99
C GLU A 21 1.25 -13.37 -9.74
N GLU A 22 2.53 -13.65 -9.99
CA GLU A 22 3.18 -14.90 -9.58
C GLU A 22 3.51 -14.91 -8.09
N ILE A 23 3.70 -13.72 -7.49
CA ILE A 23 4.08 -13.52 -6.10
C ILE A 23 2.88 -12.99 -5.32
N PHE A 24 2.57 -13.61 -4.19
CA PHE A 24 1.51 -13.14 -3.32
C PHE A 24 2.00 -12.12 -2.29
N SER A 25 1.16 -11.15 -2.03
CA SER A 25 1.34 -10.25 -0.89
C SER A 25 0.93 -10.98 0.38
N ILE A 26 1.71 -10.86 1.46
CA ILE A 26 1.42 -11.51 2.73
C ILE A 26 1.29 -10.48 3.84
N GLY A 27 0.35 -10.69 4.72
CA GLY A 27 0.19 -9.77 5.83
C GLY A 27 -0.90 -10.13 6.82
N LYS A 28 -1.08 -9.22 7.76
CA LYS A 28 -2.06 -9.28 8.82
C LYS A 28 -3.25 -8.40 8.46
N ILE A 29 -4.44 -8.95 8.54
CA ILE A 29 -5.67 -8.21 8.26
C ILE A 29 -5.84 -7.08 9.28
N LEU A 30 -5.91 -5.87 8.79
CA LEU A 30 -6.15 -4.68 9.58
C LEU A 30 -7.64 -4.31 9.60
N ASN A 31 -8.28 -4.41 8.43
CA ASN A 31 -9.71 -4.14 8.27
C ASN A 31 -10.25 -4.81 7.00
N ILE A 32 -11.56 -5.04 6.98
CA ILE A 32 -12.30 -5.52 5.81
C ILE A 32 -13.55 -4.67 5.67
N SER A 33 -13.68 -3.96 4.56
CA SER A 33 -14.89 -3.21 4.22
C SER A 33 -15.70 -3.96 3.14
N LYS A 34 -16.75 -3.33 2.64
CA LYS A 34 -17.55 -3.89 1.54
C LYS A 34 -16.75 -4.11 0.26
N ASP A 35 -15.83 -3.20 -0.03
CA ASP A 35 -15.13 -3.13 -1.32
C ASP A 35 -13.60 -3.24 -1.21
N TYR A 36 -13.05 -3.18 0.02
CA TYR A 36 -11.60 -3.15 0.26
C TYR A 36 -11.16 -4.07 1.40
N LEU A 37 -9.98 -4.64 1.23
CA LEU A 37 -9.23 -5.36 2.25
C LEU A 37 -7.95 -4.59 2.58
N TYR A 38 -7.72 -4.31 3.86
CA TYR A 38 -6.53 -3.64 4.37
C TYR A 38 -5.60 -4.65 5.01
N LEU A 39 -4.35 -4.64 4.59
CA LEU A 39 -3.35 -5.59 5.03
C LEU A 39 -2.11 -4.85 5.54
N GLU A 40 -1.67 -5.12 6.77
CA GLU A 40 -0.32 -4.80 7.21
C GLU A 40 0.63 -5.75 6.48
N ASN A 41 1.38 -5.22 5.51
CA ASN A 41 2.18 -6.02 4.59
C ASN A 41 3.57 -6.31 5.15
N TYR A 42 4.06 -7.53 4.92
CA TYR A 42 5.35 -8.01 5.40
C TYR A 42 6.24 -8.44 4.24
N ASP A 43 7.54 -8.22 4.40
CA ASP A 43 8.55 -8.78 3.50
C ASP A 43 8.86 -10.25 3.82
N ILE A 44 9.75 -10.84 3.03
CA ILE A 44 10.19 -12.24 3.20
C ILE A 44 10.88 -12.49 4.55
N ASN A 45 11.45 -11.45 5.16
CA ASN A 45 12.11 -11.51 6.45
C ASN A 45 11.12 -11.33 7.61
N GLY A 46 9.85 -11.02 7.33
CA GLY A 46 8.82 -10.75 8.32
C GLY A 46 8.91 -9.36 8.95
N GLU A 47 9.50 -8.41 8.24
CA GLU A 47 9.47 -7.00 8.62
C GLU A 47 8.29 -6.30 7.96
N ILE A 48 7.71 -5.32 8.66
CA ILE A 48 6.57 -4.55 8.14
C ILE A 48 7.09 -3.58 7.07
N ILE A 49 6.58 -3.72 5.85
CA ILE A 49 6.94 -2.86 4.71
C ILE A 49 5.86 -1.84 4.35
N GLY A 50 4.76 -1.84 5.07
CA GLY A 50 3.71 -0.83 4.88
C GLY A 50 2.30 -1.40 4.99
N ILE A 51 1.35 -0.67 4.45
CA ILE A 51 -0.06 -1.08 4.37
C ILE A 51 -0.44 -1.20 2.91
N LYS A 52 -1.03 -2.35 2.56
CA LYS A 52 -1.64 -2.59 1.25
C LYS A 52 -3.15 -2.56 1.35
N ILE A 53 -3.77 -1.94 0.38
CA ILE A 53 -5.22 -1.88 0.23
C ILE A 53 -5.56 -2.55 -1.09
N PHE A 54 -6.27 -3.65 -1.01
CA PHE A 54 -6.73 -4.38 -2.18
C PHE A 54 -8.19 -4.09 -2.45
N LEU A 55 -8.54 -3.84 -3.69
CA LEU A 55 -9.93 -3.93 -4.10
C LEU A 55 -10.37 -5.40 -4.00
N ILE A 56 -11.50 -5.68 -3.37
CA ILE A 56 -11.97 -7.06 -3.18
C ILE A 56 -12.20 -7.76 -4.52
N ASN A 57 -12.57 -7.01 -5.54
CA ASN A 57 -12.81 -7.56 -6.87
C ASN A 57 -11.52 -7.95 -7.62
N SER A 58 -10.37 -7.35 -7.28
CA SER A 58 -9.07 -7.72 -7.86
C SER A 58 -8.48 -8.98 -7.24
N ILE A 59 -8.93 -9.38 -6.03
CA ILE A 59 -8.41 -10.55 -5.33
C ILE A 59 -8.81 -11.83 -6.05
N ARG A 60 -7.84 -12.62 -6.47
CA ARG A 60 -8.05 -13.91 -7.18
C ARG A 60 -7.93 -15.11 -6.24
N ARG A 61 -7.01 -15.08 -5.32
CA ARG A 61 -6.77 -16.18 -4.39
C ARG A 61 -6.35 -15.68 -3.02
N ILE A 62 -6.84 -16.37 -1.99
CA ILE A 62 -6.46 -16.12 -0.60
C ILE A 62 -5.82 -17.40 -0.07
N ILE A 63 -4.64 -17.28 0.55
CA ILE A 63 -3.97 -18.35 1.26
C ILE A 63 -4.22 -18.11 2.75
N LEU A 64 -4.90 -19.05 3.39
CA LEU A 64 -5.23 -18.95 4.82
C LEU A 64 -4.14 -19.56 5.71
N SER A 65 -3.37 -20.51 5.18
CA SER A 65 -2.28 -21.17 5.89
C SER A 65 -1.22 -21.65 4.92
N SER A 66 0.04 -21.50 5.29
CA SER A 66 1.21 -22.07 4.65
C SER A 66 2.36 -22.10 5.66
N LYS A 67 3.43 -22.86 5.37
CA LYS A 67 4.65 -22.86 6.20
C LYS A 67 5.17 -21.42 6.42
N TYR A 68 5.14 -20.61 5.38
CA TYR A 68 5.57 -19.22 5.43
C TYR A 68 4.66 -18.34 6.31
N ILE A 69 3.34 -18.43 6.13
CA ILE A 69 2.37 -17.70 6.97
C ILE A 69 2.53 -18.07 8.44
N ASN A 70 2.72 -19.36 8.74
CA ASN A 70 2.88 -19.81 10.12
C ASN A 70 4.17 -19.27 10.75
N ARG A 71 5.30 -19.28 9.99
CA ARG A 71 6.56 -18.66 10.42
C ARG A 71 6.40 -17.18 10.73
N LEU A 72 5.66 -16.43 9.90
CA LEU A 72 5.37 -15.01 10.15
C LEU A 72 4.52 -14.79 11.39
N LYS A 73 3.52 -15.64 11.63
CA LYS A 73 2.71 -15.57 12.85
C LYS A 73 3.57 -15.75 14.11
N GLU A 74 4.46 -16.73 14.11
CA GLU A 74 5.36 -16.99 15.23
C GLU A 74 6.32 -15.83 15.46
N LYS A 75 6.98 -15.33 14.40
CA LYS A 75 7.93 -14.21 14.48
C LYS A 75 7.30 -12.91 14.97
N ASN A 76 6.04 -12.67 14.66
CA ASN A 76 5.34 -11.41 14.98
C ASN A 76 4.31 -11.54 16.09
N LYS A 77 4.33 -12.64 16.86
CA LYS A 77 3.39 -12.91 17.95
C LYS A 77 3.39 -11.82 19.02
N ASP A 78 4.57 -11.28 19.33
CA ASP A 78 4.79 -10.31 20.42
C ASP A 78 5.02 -8.88 19.89
N LYS A 79 5.10 -8.69 18.56
CA LYS A 79 5.18 -7.34 17.98
C LYS A 79 3.82 -6.67 18.10
N GLY A 80 3.78 -5.58 18.87
CA GLY A 80 2.56 -4.79 19.06
C GLY A 80 1.95 -4.39 17.72
N ASN A 81 0.64 -4.51 17.65
CA ASN A 81 -0.13 -4.07 16.47
C ASN A 81 0.12 -2.60 16.22
N ILE A 82 0.28 -2.21 14.96
CA ILE A 82 0.01 -0.83 14.57
C ILE A 82 -1.39 -0.54 15.17
N LYS A 83 -1.46 0.38 16.12
CA LYS A 83 -2.75 0.76 16.71
C LYS A 83 -3.57 1.48 15.64
N ILE A 84 -4.35 0.70 14.90
CA ILE A 84 -5.23 1.21 13.84
C ILE A 84 -6.56 1.64 14.45
N ASN A 85 -6.53 2.23 15.64
CA ASN A 85 -7.71 2.85 16.20
C ASN A 85 -8.25 4.01 15.33
N ASP A 86 -7.43 4.53 14.41
CA ASP A 86 -7.79 5.65 13.54
C ASP A 86 -8.47 5.22 12.24
N PHE A 87 -8.49 3.92 11.91
CA PHE A 87 -9.11 3.42 10.67
C PHE A 87 -10.55 2.93 10.87
N LYS A 88 -11.34 3.67 11.63
CA LYS A 88 -12.76 3.31 11.89
C LYS A 88 -13.62 3.28 10.63
N SER A 89 -13.23 4.00 9.59
CA SER A 89 -13.91 3.97 8.30
C SER A 89 -12.94 4.20 7.15
N PHE A 90 -13.32 3.70 5.98
CA PHE A 90 -12.64 3.92 4.72
C PHE A 90 -12.42 5.42 4.42
N ASN A 91 -13.44 6.24 4.63
CA ASN A 91 -13.37 7.67 4.38
C ASN A 91 -12.35 8.37 5.30
N THR A 92 -12.27 7.96 6.56
CA THR A 92 -11.28 8.49 7.51
C THR A 92 -9.86 8.20 7.05
N PHE A 93 -9.61 6.99 6.54
CA PHE A 93 -8.30 6.59 6.07
C PHE A 93 -7.83 7.42 4.86
N PHE A 94 -8.65 7.52 3.81
CA PHE A 94 -8.30 8.34 2.65
C PHE A 94 -8.22 9.83 2.98
N SER A 95 -9.06 10.32 3.88
CA SER A 95 -8.96 11.70 4.37
C SER A 95 -7.62 11.97 5.05
N LEU A 96 -7.06 11.00 5.79
CA LEU A 96 -5.72 11.12 6.38
C LEU A 96 -4.62 11.14 5.32
N ILE A 97 -4.70 10.27 4.32
CA ILE A 97 -3.74 10.24 3.20
C ILE A 97 -3.75 11.59 2.48
N ILE A 98 -4.93 12.07 2.10
CA ILE A 98 -5.10 13.34 1.40
C ILE A 98 -4.58 14.51 2.25
N LYS A 99 -5.04 14.62 3.49
CA LYS A 99 -4.66 15.73 4.40
C LYS A 99 -3.16 15.81 4.64
N ASN A 100 -2.50 14.66 4.77
CA ASN A 100 -1.08 14.61 5.08
C ASN A 100 -0.20 14.51 3.83
N LYS A 101 -0.80 14.49 2.62
CA LYS A 101 -0.09 14.32 1.35
C LYS A 101 0.87 13.12 1.40
N ILE A 102 0.35 11.97 1.84
CA ILE A 102 1.15 10.75 1.95
C ILE A 102 1.37 10.21 0.55
N THR A 103 2.63 9.95 0.20
CA THR A 103 2.97 9.27 -1.05
C THR A 103 2.48 7.83 -1.00
N ILE A 104 1.78 7.42 -2.03
CA ILE A 104 1.26 6.08 -2.22
C ILE A 104 1.76 5.51 -3.55
N LEU A 105 1.85 4.19 -3.61
CA LEU A 105 2.05 3.48 -4.87
C LEU A 105 0.69 2.94 -5.30
N VAL A 106 0.28 3.27 -6.50
CA VAL A 106 -0.98 2.79 -7.10
C VAL A 106 -0.64 1.75 -8.16
N LYS A 107 -1.21 0.56 -8.04
CA LYS A 107 -1.13 -0.49 -9.05
C LYS A 107 -2.44 -0.55 -9.82
N MET A 108 -2.34 -0.50 -11.13
CA MET A 108 -3.47 -0.49 -12.05
C MET A 108 -3.67 -1.85 -12.72
N VAL A 109 -4.85 -2.06 -13.30
CA VAL A 109 -5.27 -3.32 -13.95
C VAL A 109 -4.38 -3.70 -15.13
N ASP A 110 -3.76 -2.72 -15.80
CA ASP A 110 -2.81 -2.95 -16.89
C ASP A 110 -1.42 -3.39 -16.41
N GLY A 111 -1.24 -3.56 -15.09
CA GLY A 111 0.01 -3.95 -14.45
C GLY A 111 0.97 -2.79 -14.18
N SER A 112 0.64 -1.56 -14.58
CA SER A 112 1.44 -0.39 -14.24
C SER A 112 1.38 -0.10 -12.74
N SER A 113 2.48 0.45 -12.20
CA SER A 113 2.58 0.84 -10.79
C SER A 113 3.30 2.18 -10.70
N GLU A 114 2.63 3.18 -10.16
CA GLU A 114 3.14 4.54 -10.13
C GLU A 114 3.01 5.17 -8.75
N ALA A 115 4.03 5.96 -8.39
CA ALA A 115 4.00 6.77 -7.18
C ALA A 115 3.09 7.97 -7.39
N SER A 116 2.28 8.29 -6.38
CA SER A 116 1.34 9.40 -6.48
C SER A 116 0.99 10.02 -5.14
N TYR A 117 0.40 11.21 -5.17
CA TYR A 117 -0.40 11.76 -4.09
C TYR A 117 -1.89 11.59 -4.43
N LEU A 118 -2.66 11.09 -3.49
CA LEU A 118 -4.12 11.12 -3.63
C LEU A 118 -4.62 12.53 -3.31
N PHE A 119 -5.16 13.21 -4.33
CA PHE A 119 -5.72 14.54 -4.20
C PHE A 119 -7.14 14.53 -3.66
N SER A 120 -8.00 13.67 -4.23
CA SER A 120 -9.37 13.49 -3.75
C SER A 120 -9.89 12.09 -4.07
N LYS A 121 -10.91 11.66 -3.30
CA LYS A 121 -11.74 10.48 -3.62
C LYS A 121 -13.19 10.84 -3.44
N LYS A 122 -13.99 10.65 -4.48
CA LYS A 122 -15.44 10.85 -4.45
C LYS A 122 -16.15 9.69 -5.15
N ASN A 123 -17.00 8.99 -4.42
CA ASN A 123 -17.63 7.76 -4.91
C ASN A 123 -16.57 6.76 -5.40
N ASN A 124 -16.68 6.31 -6.66
CA ASN A 124 -15.77 5.37 -7.31
C ASN A 124 -14.71 6.07 -8.17
N ILE A 125 -14.41 7.32 -7.88
CA ILE A 125 -13.47 8.13 -8.65
C ILE A 125 -12.35 8.59 -7.71
N PHE A 126 -11.11 8.32 -8.12
CA PHE A 126 -9.88 8.78 -7.49
C PHE A 126 -9.24 9.85 -8.36
N HIS A 127 -8.72 10.88 -7.74
CA HIS A 127 -7.96 11.93 -8.37
C HIS A 127 -6.54 11.91 -7.82
N PHE A 128 -5.58 11.56 -8.67
CA PHE A 128 -4.17 11.40 -8.31
C PHE A 128 -3.31 12.47 -8.96
N ASN A 129 -2.29 12.88 -8.24
CA ASN A 129 -1.14 13.59 -8.81
C ASN A 129 0.00 12.58 -8.89
N PHE A 130 0.25 12.03 -10.07
CA PHE A 130 1.37 11.10 -10.30
C PHE A 130 2.70 11.81 -10.27
N LEU A 131 3.71 11.11 -9.78
CA LEU A 131 5.04 11.66 -9.53
C LEU A 131 6.05 11.08 -10.53
N ASN A 132 6.96 11.93 -11.00
CA ASN A 132 8.14 11.49 -11.74
C ASN A 132 9.23 10.94 -10.78
N ASP A 133 10.35 10.49 -11.35
CA ASP A 133 11.51 9.96 -10.61
C ASP A 133 12.12 10.99 -9.63
N SER A 134 11.85 12.27 -9.82
CA SER A 134 12.29 13.36 -8.93
C SER A 134 11.26 13.70 -7.85
N PHE A 135 10.17 12.93 -7.74
CA PHE A 135 9.03 13.20 -6.85
C PHE A 135 8.32 14.53 -7.10
N GLU A 136 8.38 15.01 -8.32
CA GLU A 136 7.61 16.16 -8.77
C GLU A 136 6.34 15.68 -9.46
N VAL A 137 5.26 16.46 -9.36
CA VAL A 137 4.01 16.13 -10.04
C VAL A 137 4.24 16.16 -11.56
N ASN A 138 4.05 15.00 -12.18
CA ASN A 138 4.20 14.79 -13.61
C ASN A 138 2.86 14.89 -14.36
N SER A 139 1.82 14.28 -13.76
CA SER A 139 0.48 14.31 -14.32
C SER A 139 -0.58 14.45 -13.23
N ASP A 140 -1.75 14.89 -13.64
CA ASP A 140 -2.95 15.03 -12.82
C ASP A 140 -4.04 14.19 -13.48
N GLU A 141 -4.45 13.09 -12.83
CA GLU A 141 -5.29 12.08 -13.45
C GLU A 141 -6.48 11.70 -12.59
N VAL A 142 -7.58 11.44 -13.28
CA VAL A 142 -8.81 10.94 -12.69
C VAL A 142 -9.02 9.49 -13.11
N ILE A 143 -9.01 8.58 -12.16
CA ILE A 143 -9.08 7.14 -12.38
C ILE A 143 -10.31 6.55 -11.70
N TYR A 144 -11.05 5.71 -12.43
CA TYR A 144 -12.14 4.95 -11.85
C TYR A 144 -11.62 3.83 -10.95
N GLU A 145 -12.33 3.56 -9.86
CA GLU A 145 -11.97 2.57 -8.85
C GLU A 145 -11.71 1.17 -9.41
N ASP A 146 -12.49 0.75 -10.40
CA ASP A 146 -12.37 -0.57 -11.04
C ASP A 146 -11.10 -0.73 -11.90
N TYR A 147 -10.42 0.37 -12.18
CA TYR A 147 -9.10 0.37 -12.85
C TYR A 147 -7.93 0.24 -11.87
N ILE A 148 -8.19 0.25 -10.57
CA ILE A 148 -7.17 0.14 -9.52
C ILE A 148 -7.21 -1.28 -8.95
N GLU A 149 -6.07 -1.96 -8.86
CA GLU A 149 -5.94 -3.26 -8.20
C GLU A 149 -5.53 -3.14 -6.74
N GLU A 150 -4.55 -2.29 -6.48
CA GLU A 150 -3.91 -2.16 -5.18
C GLU A 150 -3.46 -0.71 -4.95
N ILE A 151 -3.58 -0.27 -3.71
CA ILE A 151 -2.95 0.96 -3.22
C ILE A 151 -2.01 0.58 -2.08
N GLN A 152 -0.73 0.88 -2.20
CA GLN A 152 0.25 0.66 -1.16
C GLN A 152 0.67 1.98 -0.53
N ILE A 153 0.55 2.07 0.79
CA ILE A 153 1.20 3.13 1.55
C ILE A 153 2.60 2.65 1.86
N LEU A 154 3.57 3.43 1.45
CA LEU A 154 4.97 3.14 1.64
C LEU A 154 5.30 3.07 3.14
N SER A 155 6.29 2.24 3.48
CA SER A 155 6.68 1.93 4.84
C SER A 155 7.19 3.15 5.62
N LYS A 156 7.42 2.99 6.93
CA LYS A 156 8.05 4.02 7.76
C LYS A 156 9.38 4.52 7.19
N ILE A 157 10.13 3.66 6.51
CA ILE A 157 11.41 4.01 5.88
C ILE A 157 11.15 5.00 4.74
N ASP A 158 10.15 4.74 3.92
CA ASP A 158 9.79 5.60 2.80
C ASP A 158 9.19 6.92 3.30
N ILE A 159 8.40 6.89 4.38
CA ILE A 159 7.90 8.12 5.05
C ILE A 159 9.04 8.94 5.64
N ILE A 160 10.08 8.29 6.21
CA ILE A 160 11.27 8.97 6.72
C ILE A 160 12.10 9.54 5.56
N LEU A 161 12.23 8.78 4.47
CA LEU A 161 12.87 9.25 3.24
C LEU A 161 12.09 10.41 2.63
N GLU A 162 10.79 10.33 2.55
CA GLU A 162 9.91 11.41 2.11
C GLU A 162 10.10 12.68 2.97
N LYS A 163 10.13 12.54 4.29
CA LYS A 163 10.44 13.67 5.20
C LYS A 163 11.83 14.23 4.96
N LYS A 164 12.83 13.39 4.70
CA LYS A 164 14.19 13.82 4.34
C LYS A 164 14.20 14.48 2.97
N ILE A 165 13.55 13.92 1.97
CA ILE A 165 13.42 14.48 0.62
C ILE A 165 12.72 15.84 0.67
N ASN A 166 11.62 15.95 1.41
CA ASN A 166 10.92 17.23 1.60
C ASN A 166 11.75 18.26 2.37
N LYS A 167 12.62 17.82 3.29
CA LYS A 167 13.60 18.67 3.97
C LYS A 167 14.75 19.07 3.03
N LEU A 168 15.13 18.21 2.11
CA LEU A 168 16.19 18.39 1.13
C LEU A 168 15.73 19.13 -0.13
N LYS A 169 14.46 19.10 -0.48
CA LYS A 169 13.85 20.02 -1.48
C LYS A 169 14.03 21.50 -1.08
N ARG A 170 14.25 21.78 0.20
CA ARG A 170 14.74 23.12 0.66
C ARG A 170 16.22 23.33 0.41
N ILE A 171 16.97 22.29 0.10
CA ILE A 171 18.42 22.29 -0.20
C ILE A 171 18.55 21.61 -1.57
N LYS A 172 18.57 22.40 -2.64
CA LYS A 172 18.71 21.93 -4.04
C LYS A 172 19.77 20.84 -4.16
N MET A 173 19.37 19.59 -4.32
CA MET A 173 20.11 18.50 -5.02
C MET A 173 19.54 17.13 -4.67
N TYR A 174 18.96 16.40 -5.62
CA TYR A 174 19.01 14.95 -5.63
C TYR A 174 18.70 14.38 -7.02
N ASN A 175 19.64 13.58 -7.55
CA ASN A 175 19.44 12.68 -8.68
C ASN A 175 19.19 11.28 -8.11
N GLY A 176 17.94 10.92 -7.88
CA GLY A 176 17.54 9.55 -7.56
C GLY A 176 16.71 8.98 -8.69
N LYS A 177 17.01 7.73 -9.11
CA LYS A 177 16.18 7.00 -10.08
C LYS A 177 15.41 5.92 -9.36
N PHE A 178 14.12 5.82 -9.64
CA PHE A 178 13.30 4.68 -9.24
C PHE A 178 13.55 3.52 -10.22
N TYR A 179 13.87 2.36 -9.67
CA TYR A 179 13.89 1.12 -10.43
C TYR A 179 13.18 0.04 -9.60
N ASN A 180 12.11 -0.55 -10.15
CA ASN A 180 11.36 -1.65 -9.53
C ASN A 180 10.95 -1.40 -8.08
N GLY A 181 10.45 -0.21 -7.77
CA GLY A 181 9.98 0.15 -6.43
C GLY A 181 11.09 0.31 -5.38
N LYS A 182 12.36 0.40 -5.78
CA LYS A 182 13.50 0.68 -4.90
C LYS A 182 14.14 2.01 -5.26
N VAL A 183 14.45 2.80 -4.24
CA VAL A 183 15.25 4.02 -4.39
C VAL A 183 16.72 3.63 -4.32
N PHE A 184 17.47 3.90 -5.38
CA PHE A 184 18.91 3.76 -5.38
C PHE A 184 19.55 5.14 -5.28
N TYR A 185 20.43 5.33 -4.32
CA TYR A 185 21.28 6.50 -4.22
C TYR A 185 22.59 6.22 -4.94
N GLN A 186 22.97 7.09 -5.87
CA GLN A 186 24.36 7.14 -6.33
C GLN A 186 25.13 8.05 -5.36
N ASP A 187 26.01 7.46 -4.58
CA ASP A 187 27.04 8.20 -3.87
C ASP A 187 27.96 8.85 -4.91
N LYS A 188 28.16 10.15 -4.75
CA LYS A 188 29.21 10.89 -5.45
C LYS A 188 30.43 10.96 -4.57
#